data_13b6325f71b58127dea492beb7f5528d
#
_entry.id   13b6325f71b58127dea492beb7f5528d
#
_cell.length_a   1.000
_cell.length_b   1.000
_cell.length_c   1.000
_cell.angle_alpha   90.00
_cell.angle_beta   90.00
_cell.angle_gamma   90.00
#
_symmetry.space_group_name_H-M   'P 1'
#
loop_
_entity.id
_entity.type
_entity.pdbx_description
1 polymer ?
#
loop_
_entity_poly.entity_id
_entity_poly.type
_entity_poly.pdbx_seq_one_letter_code
_entity_poly.pdbx_strand_id
1 'polypeptide(L)'
;MRIGVPRERLANEARVAATPKTVEQLLKLGFTVAIERGAGKLASFEDVAYEAAGAALVDESEVWQSDLILKVNAPQDDEIALMREGSTLVSFIWPAQNPELMAKLAARNVTALAMDSVPRISRAQSMDALSSMANIAGYRAIVEAAHEFGRFFTGQITAAGKVPPAKVMIIGAGVAGLAAIGAAGSLGAIVRAFDTRPEVKEQVQSMGAEFLELDFEEEAGSGDGYAKVMSEAFIKAEMALFAAQAAEVDIIVTTALIPGKPAPKLITKEMVASMKPGSVIVDLAAQTGGNCELTVADTITVTDNGVKIIGYTDLPSRLPTQSSQLYGTNLVNLLKLLSKEKNGEIDIDFDDTVIRGVTVVRSGEITWPAPPIQVSAQPKAAPAAAPAAKPEAKPTSPWLKYGLMALAILLFGWLADAAPKEFLSHLTVFALACVVGYYVVWNVSHALHTPLMSVTNAISGIIVVGALLQIGHGGWVSFLSFIAVLIASINIFGGFTVTQRMLKMFRKN
;
A
#
# COMPACT_ATOMS: atom_id res chain seq x y z
N MET A 1 22.73 25.69 -5.94
CA MET A 1 21.43 26.27 -6.32
C MET A 1 20.57 26.51 -5.07
N ARG A 2 19.70 27.52 -5.13
CA ARG A 2 18.71 27.81 -4.08
C ARG A 2 17.37 27.14 -4.43
N ILE A 3 16.81 26.38 -3.51
CA ILE A 3 15.47 25.82 -3.59
C ILE A 3 14.49 26.79 -2.93
N GLY A 4 13.40 27.13 -3.64
CA GLY A 4 12.26 27.87 -3.12
C GLY A 4 11.04 26.97 -2.91
N VAL A 5 10.39 27.10 -1.77
CA VAL A 5 9.14 26.38 -1.46
C VAL A 5 8.05 27.40 -1.14
N PRO A 6 7.26 27.79 -2.15
CA PRO A 6 6.15 28.70 -1.95
C PRO A 6 4.98 28.02 -1.22
N ARG A 7 4.09 28.84 -0.69
CA ARG A 7 2.82 28.38 -0.13
C ARG A 7 1.88 27.94 -1.25
N GLU A 8 1.16 26.85 -1.03
CA GLU A 8 0.12 26.43 -1.95
C GLU A 8 -1.11 27.36 -1.86
N ARG A 9 -1.72 27.65 -3.02
CA ARG A 9 -2.80 28.62 -3.14
C ARG A 9 -4.14 28.03 -3.58
N LEU A 10 -4.15 26.77 -4.04
CA LEU A 10 -5.39 26.12 -4.43
C LEU A 10 -6.32 26.01 -3.22
N ALA A 11 -7.61 26.19 -3.46
CA ALA A 11 -8.62 25.98 -2.44
C ALA A 11 -8.52 24.57 -1.86
N ASN A 12 -8.64 24.44 -0.55
CA ASN A 12 -8.55 23.17 0.19
C ASN A 12 -7.18 22.48 0.15
N GLU A 13 -6.13 23.12 -0.42
CA GLU A 13 -4.78 22.58 -0.35
C GLU A 13 -4.08 22.98 0.94
N ALA A 14 -3.75 22.00 1.75
CA ALA A 14 -3.08 22.20 3.03
C ALA A 14 -1.67 21.58 3.06
N ARG A 15 -1.25 20.88 2.00
CA ARG A 15 0.10 20.29 1.90
C ARG A 15 1.13 21.37 1.61
N VAL A 16 2.39 21.02 1.87
CA VAL A 16 3.57 21.81 1.50
C VAL A 16 4.63 20.88 0.89
N ALA A 17 5.36 21.34 -0.11
CA ALA A 17 6.30 20.51 -0.86
C ALA A 17 7.53 20.08 -0.04
N ALA A 18 7.92 20.83 0.99
CA ALA A 18 8.99 20.45 1.89
C ALA A 18 8.57 20.56 3.36
N THR A 19 9.02 19.63 4.18
CA THR A 19 8.89 19.64 5.64
C THR A 19 10.22 19.96 6.29
N PRO A 20 10.30 20.37 7.57
CA PRO A 20 11.58 20.57 8.23
C PRO A 20 12.54 19.40 8.07
N LYS A 21 12.03 18.17 8.19
CA LYS A 21 12.84 16.95 7.99
C LYS A 21 13.38 16.78 6.56
N THR A 22 12.61 17.16 5.54
CA THR A 22 13.09 17.10 4.15
C THR A 22 14.03 18.24 3.83
N VAL A 23 13.88 19.41 4.45
CA VAL A 23 14.85 20.52 4.38
C VAL A 23 16.24 20.05 4.82
N GLU A 24 16.37 19.38 5.97
CA GLU A 24 17.66 18.82 6.42
C GLU A 24 18.28 17.87 5.39
N GLN A 25 17.45 17.13 4.63
CA GLN A 25 17.93 16.22 3.59
C GLN A 25 18.40 16.98 2.34
N LEU A 26 17.70 18.05 1.97
CA LEU A 26 18.06 18.92 0.85
C LEU A 26 19.37 19.66 1.12
N LEU A 27 19.57 20.16 2.34
CA LEU A 27 20.83 20.78 2.75
C LEU A 27 22.02 19.80 2.65
N LYS A 28 21.81 18.52 2.99
CA LYS A 28 22.84 17.47 2.84
C LYS A 28 23.19 17.16 1.38
N LEU A 29 22.32 17.53 0.44
CA LEU A 29 22.60 17.46 -1.00
C LEU A 29 23.32 18.73 -1.55
N GLY A 30 23.67 19.67 -0.66
CA GLY A 30 24.39 20.89 -1.00
C GLY A 30 23.50 22.07 -1.44
N PHE A 31 22.18 21.92 -1.43
CA PHE A 31 21.25 23.01 -1.73
C PHE A 31 21.12 23.99 -0.56
N THR A 32 20.80 25.24 -0.86
CA THR A 32 20.22 26.16 0.14
C THR A 32 18.72 26.18 -0.04
N VAL A 33 17.97 26.31 1.05
CA VAL A 33 16.51 26.19 1.03
C VAL A 33 15.86 27.47 1.58
N ALA A 34 14.94 28.01 0.82
CA ALA A 34 14.09 29.15 1.19
C ALA A 34 12.63 28.70 1.25
N ILE A 35 11.97 28.97 2.35
CA ILE A 35 10.56 28.67 2.58
C ILE A 35 9.78 29.97 2.67
N GLU A 36 8.68 30.06 1.94
CA GLU A 36 7.75 31.19 2.10
C GLU A 36 7.15 31.16 3.52
N ARG A 37 7.11 32.33 4.19
CA ARG A 37 6.54 32.46 5.53
C ARG A 37 5.13 31.89 5.60
N GLY A 38 4.90 30.99 6.54
CA GLY A 38 3.61 30.35 6.76
C GLY A 38 3.28 29.23 5.76
N ALA A 39 4.18 28.86 4.84
CA ALA A 39 3.93 27.81 3.83
C ALA A 39 3.56 26.46 4.45
N GLY A 40 4.17 26.10 5.59
CA GLY A 40 3.90 24.83 6.27
C GLY A 40 2.74 24.86 7.27
N LYS A 41 2.16 26.02 7.55
CA LYS A 41 1.22 26.20 8.67
C LYS A 41 0.00 25.27 8.61
N LEU A 42 -0.61 25.12 7.43
CA LEU A 42 -1.77 24.24 7.25
C LEU A 42 -1.41 22.75 7.39
N ALA A 43 -0.13 22.41 7.20
CA ALA A 43 0.41 21.06 7.40
C ALA A 43 0.98 20.84 8.82
N SER A 44 0.74 21.78 9.75
CA SER A 44 1.24 21.76 11.13
C SER A 44 2.77 21.85 11.24
N PHE A 45 3.40 22.57 10.31
CA PHE A 45 4.82 22.90 10.36
C PHE A 45 4.97 24.41 10.52
N GLU A 46 5.35 24.83 11.73
CA GLU A 46 5.56 26.23 12.05
C GLU A 46 6.89 26.75 11.48
N ASP A 47 6.96 28.03 11.19
CA ASP A 47 8.13 28.72 10.62
C ASP A 47 9.42 28.46 11.43
N VAL A 48 9.32 28.48 12.76
CA VAL A 48 10.45 28.22 13.67
C VAL A 48 11.06 26.83 13.45
N ALA A 49 10.25 25.83 13.07
CA ALA A 49 10.76 24.49 12.78
C ALA A 49 11.57 24.45 11.49
N TYR A 50 11.22 25.27 10.49
CA TYR A 50 12.01 25.39 9.27
C TYR A 50 13.33 26.12 9.50
N GLU A 51 13.33 27.19 10.31
CA GLU A 51 14.56 27.89 10.70
C GLU A 51 15.51 26.94 11.47
N ALA A 52 14.97 26.18 12.42
CA ALA A 52 15.74 25.19 13.17
C ALA A 52 16.33 24.09 12.27
N ALA A 53 15.65 23.73 11.16
CA ALA A 53 16.13 22.80 10.15
C ALA A 53 17.18 23.41 9.20
N GLY A 54 17.42 24.73 9.29
CA GLY A 54 18.41 25.46 8.50
C GLY A 54 17.87 26.09 7.21
N ALA A 55 16.56 26.23 7.03
CA ALA A 55 15.96 26.98 5.94
C ALA A 55 15.94 28.49 6.22
N ALA A 56 16.02 29.31 5.18
CA ALA A 56 15.73 30.73 5.25
C ALA A 56 14.22 30.98 5.08
N LEU A 57 13.62 31.78 5.96
CA LEU A 57 12.24 32.25 5.77
C LEU A 57 12.25 33.52 4.93
N VAL A 58 11.45 33.52 3.88
CA VAL A 58 11.40 34.59 2.89
C VAL A 58 9.96 35.01 2.58
N ASP A 59 9.80 36.16 1.93
CA ASP A 59 8.52 36.59 1.42
C ASP A 59 8.21 35.97 0.06
N GLU A 60 6.95 36.05 -0.37
CA GLU A 60 6.48 35.48 -1.63
C GLU A 60 7.33 35.90 -2.84
N SER A 61 7.58 37.20 -3.02
CA SER A 61 8.35 37.72 -4.15
C SER A 61 9.78 37.14 -4.21
N GLU A 62 10.37 36.85 -3.07
CA GLU A 62 11.73 36.33 -2.96
C GLU A 62 11.78 34.81 -3.20
N VAL A 63 10.79 34.03 -2.73
CA VAL A 63 10.79 32.57 -2.91
C VAL A 63 10.77 32.20 -4.38
N TRP A 64 10.01 32.93 -5.21
CA TRP A 64 9.90 32.71 -6.65
C TRP A 64 11.15 33.06 -7.46
N GLN A 65 12.10 33.81 -6.88
CA GLN A 65 13.40 34.11 -7.49
C GLN A 65 14.45 33.01 -7.26
N SER A 66 14.07 31.88 -6.68
CA SER A 66 14.94 30.73 -6.47
C SER A 66 15.28 30.02 -7.78
N ASP A 67 16.40 29.29 -7.80
CA ASP A 67 16.86 28.52 -8.96
C ASP A 67 15.95 27.32 -9.26
N LEU A 68 15.43 26.71 -8.20
CA LEU A 68 14.61 25.52 -8.22
C LEU A 68 13.38 25.73 -7.32
N ILE A 69 12.19 25.61 -7.88
CA ILE A 69 10.93 25.75 -7.16
C ILE A 69 10.34 24.36 -6.92
N LEU A 70 10.02 24.05 -5.67
CA LEU A 70 9.29 22.85 -5.28
C LEU A 70 7.86 23.21 -4.88
N LYS A 71 6.88 22.68 -5.60
CA LYS A 71 5.45 22.82 -5.30
C LYS A 71 4.76 21.46 -5.24
N VAL A 72 3.59 21.41 -4.63
CA VAL A 72 2.70 20.24 -4.73
C VAL A 72 1.92 20.32 -6.04
N ASN A 73 1.15 21.37 -6.23
CA ASN A 73 0.32 21.53 -7.43
C ASN A 73 1.00 22.40 -8.50
N ALA A 74 0.47 22.31 -9.72
CA ALA A 74 0.89 23.17 -10.80
C ALA A 74 0.75 24.67 -10.44
N PRO A 75 1.65 25.54 -10.88
CA PRO A 75 1.57 26.96 -10.62
C PRO A 75 0.41 27.62 -11.38
N GLN A 76 -0.16 28.66 -10.80
CA GLN A 76 -1.15 29.52 -11.44
C GLN A 76 -0.43 30.57 -12.33
N ASP A 77 -1.19 31.30 -13.17
CA ASP A 77 -0.64 32.26 -14.14
C ASP A 77 0.15 33.39 -13.48
N ASP A 78 -0.33 33.90 -12.36
CA ASP A 78 0.36 34.93 -11.58
C ASP A 78 1.65 34.40 -10.92
N GLU A 79 1.65 33.14 -10.48
CA GLU A 79 2.83 32.46 -9.94
C GLU A 79 3.91 32.25 -11.03
N ILE A 80 3.50 31.88 -12.26
CA ILE A 80 4.41 31.75 -13.41
C ILE A 80 5.06 33.08 -13.73
N ALA A 81 4.31 34.19 -13.63
CA ALA A 81 4.85 35.52 -13.88
C ALA A 81 5.93 35.95 -12.86
N LEU A 82 5.86 35.42 -11.62
CA LEU A 82 6.86 35.66 -10.57
C LEU A 82 8.12 34.80 -10.72
N MET A 83 8.05 33.69 -11.46
CA MET A 83 9.19 32.79 -11.62
C MET A 83 10.36 33.44 -12.34
N ARG A 84 11.57 33.21 -11.84
CA ARG A 84 12.80 33.63 -12.51
C ARG A 84 12.93 32.91 -13.85
N GLU A 85 13.30 33.64 -14.91
CA GLU A 85 13.62 33.05 -16.21
C GLU A 85 14.76 32.03 -16.06
N GLY A 86 14.64 30.88 -16.72
CA GLY A 86 15.61 29.79 -16.63
C GLY A 86 15.59 28.98 -15.32
N SER A 87 14.65 29.25 -14.43
CA SER A 87 14.47 28.44 -13.22
C SER A 87 13.91 27.05 -13.54
N THR A 88 14.00 26.15 -12.57
CA THR A 88 13.43 24.80 -12.66
C THR A 88 12.24 24.69 -11.71
N LEU A 89 11.14 24.09 -12.17
CA LEU A 89 9.94 23.78 -11.39
C LEU A 89 9.81 22.26 -11.22
N VAL A 90 9.51 21.80 -10.01
CA VAL A 90 9.13 20.41 -9.74
C VAL A 90 7.81 20.39 -9.01
N SER A 91 6.78 19.83 -9.64
CA SER A 91 5.42 19.73 -9.07
C SER A 91 4.59 18.68 -9.83
N PHE A 92 3.36 18.45 -9.40
CA PHE A 92 2.36 17.85 -10.27
C PHE A 92 2.00 18.84 -11.37
N ILE A 93 2.06 18.42 -12.63
CA ILE A 93 1.82 19.24 -13.83
C ILE A 93 0.61 18.76 -14.63
N TRP A 94 0.42 17.45 -14.71
CA TRP A 94 -0.60 16.79 -15.53
C TRP A 94 -0.53 17.24 -17.01
N PRO A 95 0.61 16.98 -17.71
CA PRO A 95 0.91 17.57 -19.01
C PRO A 95 -0.12 17.22 -20.10
N ALA A 96 -0.74 16.03 -20.04
CA ALA A 96 -1.78 15.63 -21.00
C ALA A 96 -3.05 16.49 -20.88
N GLN A 97 -3.38 16.96 -19.69
CA GLN A 97 -4.56 17.74 -19.39
C GLN A 97 -4.30 19.26 -19.45
N ASN A 98 -3.04 19.70 -19.36
CA ASN A 98 -2.65 21.10 -19.22
C ASN A 98 -1.67 21.56 -20.32
N PRO A 99 -1.99 21.42 -21.62
CA PRO A 99 -1.09 21.85 -22.71
C PRO A 99 -0.82 23.37 -22.70
N GLU A 100 -1.78 24.19 -22.26
CA GLU A 100 -1.61 25.64 -22.14
C GLU A 100 -0.62 26.01 -21.05
N LEU A 101 -0.65 25.32 -19.90
CA LEU A 101 0.35 25.49 -18.84
C LEU A 101 1.76 25.17 -19.34
N MET A 102 1.89 24.08 -20.10
CA MET A 102 3.16 23.69 -20.71
C MET A 102 3.71 24.79 -21.62
N ALA A 103 2.84 25.38 -22.46
CA ALA A 103 3.22 26.49 -23.35
C ALA A 103 3.65 27.74 -22.56
N LYS A 104 2.96 28.08 -21.47
CA LYS A 104 3.31 29.21 -20.60
C LYS A 104 4.67 29.02 -19.91
N LEU A 105 4.93 27.81 -19.38
CA LEU A 105 6.22 27.47 -18.77
C LEU A 105 7.36 27.53 -19.80
N ALA A 106 7.13 27.02 -21.02
CA ALA A 106 8.09 27.08 -22.12
C ALA A 106 8.37 28.53 -22.51
N ALA A 107 7.36 29.38 -22.69
CA ALA A 107 7.50 30.80 -23.02
C ALA A 107 8.29 31.57 -21.94
N ARG A 108 8.25 31.16 -20.68
CA ARG A 108 9.02 31.72 -19.56
C ARG A 108 10.45 31.14 -19.49
N ASN A 109 10.83 30.24 -20.40
CA ASN A 109 12.10 29.50 -20.39
C ASN A 109 12.32 28.68 -19.10
N VAL A 110 11.22 28.23 -18.44
CA VAL A 110 11.26 27.40 -17.24
C VAL A 110 11.45 25.94 -17.63
N THR A 111 12.33 25.24 -16.94
CA THR A 111 12.41 23.77 -17.01
C THR A 111 11.42 23.16 -16.04
N ALA A 112 10.50 22.31 -16.51
CA ALA A 112 9.47 21.70 -15.69
C ALA A 112 9.63 20.19 -15.57
N LEU A 113 9.67 19.71 -14.33
CA LEU A 113 9.74 18.30 -13.95
C LEU A 113 8.41 17.89 -13.32
N ALA A 114 7.67 17.01 -13.99
CA ALA A 114 6.34 16.58 -13.58
C ALA A 114 6.39 15.33 -12.70
N MET A 115 6.02 15.45 -11.43
CA MET A 115 5.97 14.33 -10.47
C MET A 115 4.91 13.29 -10.81
N ASP A 116 3.91 13.64 -11.59
CA ASP A 116 2.89 12.73 -12.12
C ASP A 116 3.35 11.96 -13.37
N SER A 117 4.51 12.33 -13.93
CA SER A 117 5.12 11.68 -15.09
C SER A 117 6.29 10.76 -14.72
N VAL A 118 6.49 10.46 -13.44
CA VAL A 118 7.48 9.47 -12.97
C VAL A 118 7.18 8.10 -13.59
N PRO A 119 8.14 7.51 -14.33
CA PRO A 119 7.89 6.23 -14.99
C PRO A 119 7.72 5.09 -13.98
N ARG A 120 6.81 4.16 -14.27
CA ARG A 120 6.50 3.01 -13.40
C ARG A 120 7.50 1.87 -13.57
N ILE A 121 8.73 2.10 -13.17
CA ILE A 121 9.81 1.12 -13.13
C ILE A 121 10.36 0.99 -11.71
N SER A 122 10.92 -0.16 -11.36
CA SER A 122 11.38 -0.47 -9.99
C SER A 122 12.34 0.59 -9.44
N ARG A 123 13.24 1.11 -10.27
CA ARG A 123 14.21 2.16 -9.90
C ARG A 123 13.56 3.48 -9.51
N ALA A 124 12.40 3.80 -10.08
CA ALA A 124 11.68 5.06 -9.85
C ALA A 124 10.65 4.99 -8.71
N GLN A 125 10.42 3.82 -8.13
CA GLN A 125 9.38 3.59 -7.12
C GLN A 125 9.46 4.56 -5.93
N SER A 126 10.65 4.89 -5.46
CA SER A 126 10.84 5.84 -4.34
C SER A 126 10.48 7.29 -4.68
N MET A 127 10.33 7.61 -5.96
CA MET A 127 9.96 8.93 -6.49
C MET A 127 8.48 9.00 -6.91
N ASP A 128 7.75 7.86 -6.89
CA ASP A 128 6.33 7.76 -7.29
C ASP A 128 5.41 8.47 -6.29
N ALA A 129 5.23 9.76 -6.52
CA ALA A 129 4.37 10.61 -5.69
C ALA A 129 2.87 10.28 -5.88
N LEU A 130 2.46 9.77 -7.05
CA LEU A 130 1.08 9.35 -7.26
C LEU A 130 0.73 8.17 -6.37
N SER A 131 1.59 7.16 -6.28
CA SER A 131 1.39 6.03 -5.37
C SER A 131 1.42 6.45 -3.90
N SER A 132 2.31 7.39 -3.52
CA SER A 132 2.34 7.92 -2.15
C SER A 132 1.02 8.61 -1.78
N MET A 133 0.48 9.44 -2.67
CA MET A 133 -0.77 10.15 -2.45
C MET A 133 -1.98 9.22 -2.53
N ALA A 134 -1.97 8.23 -3.41
CA ALA A 134 -3.02 7.23 -3.52
C ALA A 134 -3.15 6.41 -2.21
N ASN A 135 -2.04 6.04 -1.58
CA ASN A 135 -2.05 5.35 -0.29
C ASN A 135 -2.77 6.18 0.78
N ILE A 136 -2.43 7.47 0.88
CA ILE A 136 -3.05 8.40 1.83
C ILE A 136 -4.54 8.57 1.51
N ALA A 137 -4.89 8.73 0.23
CA ALA A 137 -6.28 8.89 -0.19
C ALA A 137 -7.13 7.67 0.22
N GLY A 138 -6.63 6.45 0.02
CA GLY A 138 -7.31 5.22 0.43
C GLY A 138 -7.51 5.12 1.94
N TYR A 139 -6.49 5.44 2.72
CA TYR A 139 -6.62 5.52 4.18
C TYR A 139 -7.64 6.59 4.59
N ARG A 140 -7.51 7.81 4.05
CA ARG A 140 -8.39 8.93 4.41
C ARG A 140 -9.83 8.68 4.00
N ALA A 141 -10.08 8.01 2.89
CA ALA A 141 -11.43 7.62 2.45
C ALA A 141 -12.18 6.82 3.53
N ILE A 142 -11.50 5.89 4.20
CA ILE A 142 -12.10 5.12 5.30
C ILE A 142 -12.36 6.00 6.54
N VAL A 143 -11.47 6.96 6.83
CA VAL A 143 -11.67 7.90 7.94
C VAL A 143 -12.89 8.80 7.67
N GLU A 144 -13.04 9.32 6.45
CA GLU A 144 -14.22 10.11 6.05
C GLU A 144 -15.50 9.25 6.08
N ALA A 145 -15.43 8.01 5.56
CA ALA A 145 -16.54 7.08 5.64
C ALA A 145 -16.96 6.82 7.09
N ALA A 146 -15.99 6.62 8.00
CA ALA A 146 -16.26 6.38 9.41
C ALA A 146 -16.91 7.58 10.10
N HIS A 147 -16.49 8.79 9.72
CA HIS A 147 -17.07 10.04 10.23
C HIS A 147 -18.54 10.19 9.83
N GLU A 148 -18.86 9.89 8.57
CA GLU A 148 -20.20 10.09 8.01
C GLU A 148 -21.16 8.91 8.26
N PHE A 149 -20.66 7.73 8.58
CA PHE A 149 -21.47 6.51 8.66
C PHE A 149 -22.44 6.51 9.85
N GLY A 150 -22.08 7.13 10.97
CA GLY A 150 -22.92 7.24 12.17
C GLY A 150 -23.19 5.91 12.90
N ARG A 151 -22.48 4.81 12.54
CA ARG A 151 -22.56 3.47 13.16
C ARG A 151 -21.15 2.95 13.45
N PHE A 152 -21.05 1.87 14.24
CA PHE A 152 -19.76 1.23 14.52
C PHE A 152 -19.18 0.53 13.27
N PHE A 153 -17.87 0.63 13.08
CA PHE A 153 -17.15 -0.21 12.11
C PHE A 153 -16.93 -1.61 12.70
N THR A 154 -16.48 -1.70 13.95
CA THR A 154 -16.25 -2.98 14.61
C THR A 154 -17.52 -3.53 15.24
N GLY A 155 -17.59 -4.85 15.37
CA GLY A 155 -18.63 -5.48 16.20
C GLY A 155 -18.52 -5.06 17.67
N GLN A 156 -19.64 -4.82 18.32
CA GLN A 156 -19.72 -4.40 19.73
C GLN A 156 -20.61 -5.31 20.54
N ILE A 157 -20.23 -5.52 21.80
CA ILE A 157 -21.07 -6.13 22.82
C ILE A 157 -21.35 -5.07 23.87
N THR A 158 -22.61 -4.67 23.99
CA THR A 158 -23.05 -3.61 24.90
C THR A 158 -24.03 -4.15 25.92
N ALA A 159 -24.35 -3.36 26.94
CA ALA A 159 -25.42 -3.72 27.91
C ALA A 159 -26.78 -3.88 27.21
N ALA A 160 -27.01 -3.22 26.07
CA ALA A 160 -28.25 -3.32 25.29
C ALA A 160 -28.24 -4.47 24.26
N GLY A 161 -27.13 -5.21 24.13
CA GLY A 161 -27.01 -6.33 23.20
C GLY A 161 -25.82 -6.25 22.27
N LYS A 162 -25.83 -7.12 21.25
CA LYS A 162 -24.76 -7.23 20.23
C LYS A 162 -25.05 -6.33 19.04
N VAL A 163 -24.02 -5.65 18.56
CA VAL A 163 -24.04 -4.88 17.31
C VAL A 163 -23.06 -5.55 16.35
N PRO A 164 -23.49 -5.96 15.14
CA PRO A 164 -22.59 -6.57 14.16
C PRO A 164 -21.63 -5.53 13.59
N PRO A 165 -20.44 -5.96 13.09
CA PRO A 165 -19.53 -5.07 12.40
C PRO A 165 -20.10 -4.58 11.08
N ALA A 166 -19.65 -3.40 10.62
CA ALA A 166 -19.96 -2.87 9.31
C ALA A 166 -19.35 -3.74 8.21
N LYS A 167 -20.02 -3.81 7.07
CA LYS A 167 -19.54 -4.46 5.85
C LYS A 167 -19.06 -3.38 4.88
N VAL A 168 -17.80 -3.47 4.49
CA VAL A 168 -17.14 -2.51 3.60
C VAL A 168 -16.74 -3.21 2.32
N MET A 169 -17.16 -2.67 1.18
CA MET A 169 -16.74 -3.12 -0.14
C MET A 169 -15.74 -2.12 -0.74
N ILE A 170 -14.61 -2.63 -1.21
CA ILE A 170 -13.60 -1.85 -1.91
C ILE A 170 -13.56 -2.29 -3.37
N ILE A 171 -13.79 -1.37 -4.30
CA ILE A 171 -13.72 -1.61 -5.74
C ILE A 171 -12.41 -1.03 -6.27
N GLY A 172 -11.52 -1.92 -6.69
CA GLY A 172 -10.14 -1.65 -7.07
C GLY A 172 -9.17 -1.94 -5.92
N ALA A 173 -8.26 -2.91 -6.12
CA ALA A 173 -7.23 -3.29 -5.15
C ALA A 173 -5.82 -2.80 -5.57
N GLY A 174 -5.76 -1.58 -6.11
CA GLY A 174 -4.52 -0.84 -6.31
C GLY A 174 -4.00 -0.25 -4.99
N VAL A 175 -3.03 0.66 -5.05
CA VAL A 175 -2.41 1.25 -3.85
C VAL A 175 -3.44 1.89 -2.92
N ALA A 176 -4.41 2.67 -3.46
CA ALA A 176 -5.48 3.28 -2.67
C ALA A 176 -6.42 2.22 -2.08
N GLY A 177 -6.83 1.23 -2.88
CA GLY A 177 -7.72 0.17 -2.42
C GLY A 177 -7.10 -0.69 -1.32
N LEU A 178 -5.83 -1.09 -1.46
CA LEU A 178 -5.12 -1.84 -0.42
C LEU A 178 -4.99 -1.02 0.88
N ALA A 179 -4.71 0.29 0.79
CA ALA A 179 -4.69 1.16 1.95
C ALA A 179 -6.07 1.26 2.64
N ALA A 180 -7.14 1.36 1.83
CA ALA A 180 -8.51 1.34 2.34
C ALA A 180 -8.87 0.01 3.01
N ILE A 181 -8.49 -1.14 2.42
CA ILE A 181 -8.68 -2.47 3.01
C ILE A 181 -8.01 -2.54 4.38
N GLY A 182 -6.74 -2.12 4.47
CA GLY A 182 -5.99 -2.13 5.73
C GLY A 182 -6.62 -1.23 6.80
N ALA A 183 -7.06 -0.04 6.43
CA ALA A 183 -7.70 0.90 7.33
C ALA A 183 -9.06 0.37 7.83
N ALA A 184 -9.92 -0.11 6.93
CA ALA A 184 -11.24 -0.66 7.29
C ALA A 184 -11.13 -1.91 8.17
N GLY A 185 -10.20 -2.82 7.85
CA GLY A 185 -9.91 -3.99 8.66
C GLY A 185 -9.37 -3.62 10.05
N SER A 186 -8.51 -2.60 10.16
CA SER A 186 -8.00 -2.10 11.44
C SER A 186 -9.11 -1.48 12.30
N LEU A 187 -10.14 -0.89 11.70
CA LEU A 187 -11.33 -0.41 12.40
C LEU A 187 -12.30 -1.55 12.76
N GLY A 188 -12.03 -2.79 12.40
CA GLY A 188 -12.80 -3.97 12.74
C GLY A 188 -14.00 -4.25 11.83
N ALA A 189 -14.05 -3.70 10.64
CA ALA A 189 -15.06 -3.98 9.63
C ALA A 189 -14.85 -5.36 8.97
N ILE A 190 -15.91 -5.94 8.43
CA ILE A 190 -15.84 -7.04 7.47
C ILE A 190 -15.55 -6.43 6.11
N VAL A 191 -14.38 -6.71 5.55
CA VAL A 191 -13.92 -6.10 4.31
C VAL A 191 -14.02 -7.09 3.16
N ARG A 192 -14.65 -6.67 2.07
CA ARG A 192 -14.70 -7.35 0.78
C ARG A 192 -14.03 -6.47 -0.27
N ALA A 193 -13.31 -7.06 -1.20
CA ALA A 193 -12.66 -6.32 -2.27
C ALA A 193 -12.84 -7.01 -3.61
N PHE A 194 -12.93 -6.22 -4.66
CA PHE A 194 -12.96 -6.65 -6.04
C PHE A 194 -11.88 -5.93 -6.86
N ASP A 195 -11.22 -6.64 -7.73
CA ASP A 195 -10.34 -6.09 -8.77
C ASP A 195 -10.41 -6.97 -10.01
N THR A 196 -10.30 -6.37 -11.19
CA THR A 196 -10.31 -7.11 -12.46
C THR A 196 -9.03 -7.94 -12.67
N ARG A 197 -7.98 -7.67 -11.90
CA ARG A 197 -6.69 -8.35 -11.96
C ARG A 197 -6.64 -9.48 -10.95
N PRO A 198 -6.61 -10.76 -11.38
CA PRO A 198 -6.64 -11.91 -10.46
C PRO A 198 -5.37 -12.02 -9.60
N GLU A 199 -4.24 -11.46 -10.06
CA GLU A 199 -2.97 -11.49 -9.32
C GLU A 199 -2.98 -10.72 -8.00
N VAL A 200 -3.92 -9.79 -7.79
CA VAL A 200 -4.03 -9.05 -6.52
C VAL A 200 -4.81 -9.80 -5.43
N LYS A 201 -5.45 -10.93 -5.77
CA LYS A 201 -6.23 -11.76 -4.83
C LYS A 201 -5.43 -12.13 -3.58
N GLU A 202 -4.20 -12.63 -3.75
CA GLU A 202 -3.34 -13.02 -2.63
C GLU A 202 -3.02 -11.83 -1.72
N GLN A 203 -2.83 -10.63 -2.29
CA GLN A 203 -2.57 -9.41 -1.52
C GLN A 203 -3.78 -9.02 -0.68
N VAL A 204 -4.97 -9.03 -1.27
CA VAL A 204 -6.24 -8.74 -0.58
C VAL A 204 -6.47 -9.73 0.57
N GLN A 205 -6.33 -11.02 0.31
CA GLN A 205 -6.52 -12.07 1.31
C GLN A 205 -5.47 -12.02 2.43
N SER A 206 -4.23 -11.67 2.11
CA SER A 206 -3.17 -11.51 3.12
C SER A 206 -3.44 -10.36 4.10
N MET A 207 -4.27 -9.39 3.71
CA MET A 207 -4.73 -8.30 4.57
C MET A 207 -6.00 -8.65 5.36
N GLY A 208 -6.49 -9.89 5.26
CA GLY A 208 -7.66 -10.37 5.97
C GLY A 208 -9.01 -9.99 5.34
N ALA A 209 -9.02 -9.52 4.09
CA ALA A 209 -10.22 -9.21 3.35
C ALA A 209 -10.67 -10.38 2.46
N GLU A 210 -11.95 -10.48 2.20
CA GLU A 210 -12.55 -11.40 1.24
C GLU A 210 -12.37 -10.84 -0.17
N PHE A 211 -11.75 -11.61 -1.07
CA PHE A 211 -11.69 -11.25 -2.49
C PHE A 211 -12.91 -11.81 -3.22
N LEU A 212 -13.66 -10.92 -3.85
CA LEU A 212 -14.84 -11.29 -4.62
C LEU A 212 -14.42 -11.71 -6.03
N GLU A 213 -14.79 -12.91 -6.42
CA GLU A 213 -14.49 -13.47 -7.74
C GLU A 213 -15.75 -13.46 -8.61
N LEU A 214 -15.57 -13.17 -9.89
CA LEU A 214 -16.61 -13.41 -10.87
C LEU A 214 -16.51 -14.86 -11.33
N ASP A 215 -17.65 -15.50 -11.48
CA ASP A 215 -17.73 -16.82 -12.15
C ASP A 215 -17.61 -16.61 -13.68
N PHE A 216 -16.48 -16.03 -14.09
CA PHE A 216 -16.22 -15.64 -15.47
C PHE A 216 -14.70 -15.62 -15.72
N GLU A 217 -14.22 -16.46 -16.64
CA GLU A 217 -12.81 -16.51 -17.01
C GLU A 217 -12.53 -15.63 -18.24
N GLU A 218 -11.79 -14.55 -18.06
CA GLU A 218 -11.20 -13.74 -19.12
C GLU A 218 -9.80 -13.31 -18.74
N GLU A 219 -8.84 -13.37 -19.65
CA GLU A 219 -7.48 -12.90 -19.40
C GLU A 219 -7.49 -11.39 -19.13
N ALA A 220 -7.34 -11.01 -17.88
CA ALA A 220 -7.22 -9.64 -17.41
C ALA A 220 -5.74 -9.28 -17.17
N GLY A 221 -5.29 -8.18 -17.73
CA GLY A 221 -3.96 -7.62 -17.48
C GLY A 221 -3.32 -7.04 -18.74
N SER A 222 -2.94 -5.76 -18.68
CA SER A 222 -2.22 -5.06 -19.76
C SER A 222 -0.70 -5.11 -19.58
N GLY A 223 -0.22 -5.57 -18.41
CA GLY A 223 1.21 -5.56 -18.05
C GLY A 223 1.76 -4.21 -17.60
N ASP A 224 0.98 -3.13 -17.68
CA ASP A 224 1.33 -1.76 -17.29
C ASP A 224 0.79 -1.34 -15.91
N GLY A 225 0.12 -2.26 -15.21
CA GLY A 225 -0.46 -2.02 -13.88
C GLY A 225 -1.86 -1.41 -13.88
N TYR A 226 -2.48 -1.19 -15.06
CA TYR A 226 -3.87 -0.78 -15.22
C TYR A 226 -4.75 -1.94 -15.70
N ALA A 227 -6.06 -1.85 -15.42
CA ALA A 227 -7.02 -2.82 -15.91
C ALA A 227 -7.18 -2.70 -17.44
N LYS A 228 -7.24 -3.85 -18.13
CA LYS A 228 -7.53 -3.94 -19.56
C LYS A 228 -9.00 -3.56 -19.83
N VAL A 229 -9.32 -3.13 -21.05
CA VAL A 229 -10.72 -3.00 -21.49
C VAL A 229 -11.31 -4.41 -21.57
N MET A 230 -12.29 -4.68 -20.71
CA MET A 230 -12.93 -6.00 -20.57
C MET A 230 -14.07 -6.17 -21.58
N SER A 231 -14.47 -7.41 -21.81
CA SER A 231 -15.62 -7.71 -22.70
C SER A 231 -16.95 -7.20 -22.12
N GLU A 232 -17.94 -6.98 -22.97
CA GLU A 232 -19.31 -6.60 -22.53
C GLU A 232 -19.91 -7.64 -21.57
N ALA A 233 -19.63 -8.93 -21.80
CA ALA A 233 -20.11 -10.01 -20.95
C ALA A 233 -19.47 -9.95 -19.55
N PHE A 234 -18.18 -9.64 -19.47
CA PHE A 234 -17.47 -9.42 -18.20
C PHE A 234 -18.06 -8.22 -17.46
N ILE A 235 -18.22 -7.08 -18.14
CA ILE A 235 -18.79 -5.86 -17.55
C ILE A 235 -20.19 -6.14 -16.99
N LYS A 236 -21.02 -6.89 -17.72
CA LYS A 236 -22.35 -7.27 -17.23
C LYS A 236 -22.30 -8.13 -15.97
N ALA A 237 -21.40 -9.10 -15.90
CA ALA A 237 -21.20 -9.94 -14.71
C ALA A 237 -20.70 -9.12 -13.52
N GLU A 238 -19.73 -8.23 -13.76
CA GLU A 238 -19.19 -7.28 -12.77
C GLU A 238 -20.29 -6.38 -12.19
N MET A 239 -21.12 -5.77 -13.06
CA MET A 239 -22.21 -4.90 -12.62
C MET A 239 -23.28 -5.68 -11.83
N ALA A 240 -23.55 -6.93 -12.18
CA ALA A 240 -24.45 -7.79 -11.41
C ALA A 240 -23.88 -8.11 -10.01
N LEU A 241 -22.58 -8.38 -9.90
CA LEU A 241 -21.90 -8.54 -8.63
C LEU A 241 -22.02 -7.27 -7.77
N PHE A 242 -21.76 -6.10 -8.35
CA PHE A 242 -21.83 -4.82 -7.61
C PHE A 242 -23.25 -4.52 -7.15
N ALA A 243 -24.27 -4.82 -7.96
CA ALA A 243 -25.67 -4.67 -7.57
C ALA A 243 -26.03 -5.56 -6.38
N ALA A 244 -25.60 -6.82 -6.40
CA ALA A 244 -25.82 -7.74 -5.29
C ALA A 244 -25.11 -7.27 -4.01
N GLN A 245 -23.88 -6.78 -4.13
CA GLN A 245 -23.11 -6.28 -2.99
C GLN A 245 -23.68 -4.97 -2.44
N ALA A 246 -24.14 -4.04 -3.29
CA ALA A 246 -24.71 -2.76 -2.88
C ALA A 246 -25.91 -2.95 -1.92
N ALA A 247 -26.75 -3.96 -2.13
CA ALA A 247 -27.88 -4.26 -1.26
C ALA A 247 -27.43 -4.82 0.14
N GLU A 248 -26.23 -5.39 0.22
CA GLU A 248 -25.75 -6.07 1.43
C GLU A 248 -24.77 -5.25 2.27
N VAL A 249 -23.90 -4.47 1.63
CA VAL A 249 -22.84 -3.73 2.33
C VAL A 249 -23.35 -2.42 2.94
N ASP A 250 -22.58 -1.87 3.83
CA ASP A 250 -22.87 -0.60 4.51
C ASP A 250 -22.02 0.55 3.93
N ILE A 251 -20.85 0.24 3.42
CA ILE A 251 -19.90 1.23 2.87
C ILE A 251 -19.31 0.69 1.57
N ILE A 252 -19.20 1.57 0.55
CA ILE A 252 -18.51 1.28 -0.70
C ILE A 252 -17.41 2.33 -0.90
N VAL A 253 -16.20 1.89 -1.24
CA VAL A 253 -15.10 2.75 -1.66
C VAL A 253 -14.71 2.37 -3.08
N THR A 254 -14.74 3.33 -4.00
CA THR A 254 -14.37 3.11 -5.39
C THR A 254 -13.05 3.80 -5.71
N THR A 255 -12.16 3.09 -6.42
CA THR A 255 -10.81 3.59 -6.74
C THR A 255 -10.43 3.42 -8.21
N ALA A 256 -11.41 3.16 -9.09
CA ALA A 256 -11.14 2.89 -10.49
C ALA A 256 -10.87 4.18 -11.27
N LEU A 257 -9.59 4.43 -11.55
CA LEU A 257 -9.11 5.56 -12.34
C LEU A 257 -8.43 5.06 -13.61
N ILE A 258 -8.78 5.67 -14.73
CA ILE A 258 -8.10 5.46 -16.01
C ILE A 258 -7.39 6.77 -16.36
N PRO A 259 -6.04 6.80 -16.40
CA PRO A 259 -5.32 8.03 -16.70
C PRO A 259 -5.74 8.66 -18.01
N GLY A 260 -6.04 9.97 -17.98
CA GLY A 260 -6.42 10.74 -19.17
C GLY A 260 -7.80 10.44 -19.75
N LYS A 261 -8.64 9.64 -19.06
CA LYS A 261 -10.01 9.32 -19.49
C LYS A 261 -11.00 9.57 -18.35
N PRO A 262 -12.29 9.80 -18.65
CA PRO A 262 -13.34 9.81 -17.65
C PRO A 262 -13.37 8.48 -16.87
N ALA A 263 -13.70 8.57 -15.58
CA ALA A 263 -13.83 7.39 -14.72
C ALA A 263 -14.97 6.48 -15.19
N PRO A 264 -14.80 5.15 -15.17
CA PRO A 264 -15.88 4.23 -15.50
C PRO A 264 -17.00 4.32 -14.46
N LYS A 265 -18.26 4.22 -14.90
CA LYS A 265 -19.41 4.17 -14.00
C LYS A 265 -19.61 2.74 -13.51
N LEU A 266 -19.35 2.52 -12.23
CA LEU A 266 -19.42 1.21 -11.58
C LEU A 266 -20.59 1.08 -10.62
N ILE A 267 -21.07 2.19 -10.06
CA ILE A 267 -22.20 2.25 -9.14
C ILE A 267 -23.29 3.09 -9.77
N THR A 268 -24.40 2.47 -10.13
CA THR A 268 -25.55 3.13 -10.77
C THR A 268 -26.49 3.73 -9.73
N LYS A 269 -27.42 4.56 -10.18
CA LYS A 269 -28.48 5.13 -9.32
C LYS A 269 -29.33 4.05 -8.67
N GLU A 270 -29.63 2.97 -9.40
CA GLU A 270 -30.42 1.84 -8.91
C GLU A 270 -29.68 1.09 -7.80
N MET A 271 -28.37 0.91 -7.95
CA MET A 271 -27.54 0.32 -6.88
C MET A 271 -27.55 1.19 -5.63
N VAL A 272 -27.39 2.51 -5.78
CA VAL A 272 -27.48 3.45 -4.65
C VAL A 272 -28.85 3.40 -3.99
N ALA A 273 -29.93 3.34 -4.77
CA ALA A 273 -31.28 3.23 -4.24
C ALA A 273 -31.53 1.90 -3.50
N SER A 274 -30.78 0.84 -3.82
CA SER A 274 -30.87 -0.46 -3.14
C SER A 274 -30.08 -0.53 -1.82
N MET A 275 -29.17 0.43 -1.57
CA MET A 275 -28.40 0.47 -0.35
C MET A 275 -29.25 0.82 0.88
N LYS A 276 -28.81 0.37 2.04
CA LYS A 276 -29.47 0.65 3.32
C LYS A 276 -29.39 2.15 3.64
N PRO A 277 -30.44 2.74 4.24
CA PRO A 277 -30.38 4.11 4.73
C PRO A 277 -29.19 4.36 5.66
N GLY A 278 -28.48 5.49 5.46
CA GLY A 278 -27.29 5.84 6.21
C GLY A 278 -26.01 5.10 5.78
N SER A 279 -26.05 4.37 4.66
CA SER A 279 -24.85 3.84 4.00
C SER A 279 -24.00 4.97 3.42
N VAL A 280 -22.71 4.69 3.20
CA VAL A 280 -21.76 5.68 2.69
C VAL A 280 -21.03 5.15 1.46
N ILE A 281 -20.89 5.99 0.44
CA ILE A 281 -20.02 5.75 -0.71
C ILE A 281 -18.90 6.78 -0.67
N VAL A 282 -17.64 6.36 -0.83
CA VAL A 282 -16.51 7.26 -1.03
C VAL A 282 -15.94 7.01 -2.43
N ASP A 283 -15.99 8.02 -3.25
CA ASP A 283 -15.59 7.94 -4.66
C ASP A 283 -14.25 8.66 -4.88
N LEU A 284 -13.15 7.91 -4.96
CA LEU A 284 -11.83 8.46 -5.19
C LEU A 284 -11.62 8.93 -6.64
N ALA A 285 -12.54 8.60 -7.54
CA ALA A 285 -12.49 9.02 -8.94
C ALA A 285 -13.29 10.30 -9.21
N ALA A 286 -13.78 10.99 -8.17
CA ALA A 286 -14.63 12.16 -8.28
C ALA A 286 -14.07 13.27 -9.20
N GLN A 287 -12.74 13.48 -9.19
CA GLN A 287 -12.05 14.46 -10.03
C GLN A 287 -12.24 14.19 -11.54
N THR A 288 -12.42 12.93 -11.95
CA THR A 288 -12.56 12.50 -13.35
C THR A 288 -14.00 12.08 -13.67
N GLY A 289 -14.98 12.61 -12.94
CA GLY A 289 -16.40 12.37 -13.13
C GLY A 289 -17.01 11.31 -12.22
N GLY A 290 -16.21 10.61 -11.42
CA GLY A 290 -16.65 9.62 -10.43
C GLY A 290 -17.02 8.26 -10.97
N ASN A 291 -16.83 7.23 -10.15
CA ASN A 291 -17.27 5.85 -10.41
C ASN A 291 -18.75 5.63 -10.04
N CYS A 292 -19.32 6.46 -9.17
CA CYS A 292 -20.73 6.47 -8.88
C CYS A 292 -21.43 7.53 -9.73
N GLU A 293 -22.58 7.20 -10.29
CA GLU A 293 -23.36 8.12 -11.15
C GLU A 293 -23.78 9.40 -10.41
N LEU A 294 -24.03 9.31 -9.11
CA LEU A 294 -24.51 10.41 -8.30
C LEU A 294 -23.37 11.20 -7.60
N THR A 295 -22.12 10.90 -7.91
CA THR A 295 -20.98 11.63 -7.36
C THR A 295 -20.95 13.06 -7.90
N VAL A 296 -20.81 14.02 -6.96
CA VAL A 296 -20.52 15.41 -7.26
C VAL A 296 -19.18 15.75 -6.62
N ALA A 297 -18.26 16.27 -7.42
CA ALA A 297 -16.91 16.62 -6.94
C ALA A 297 -16.96 17.64 -5.81
N ASP A 298 -16.04 17.49 -4.84
CA ASP A 298 -15.83 18.34 -3.66
C ASP A 298 -17.02 18.47 -2.70
N THR A 299 -18.02 17.60 -2.81
CA THR A 299 -19.22 17.66 -1.96
C THR A 299 -19.55 16.30 -1.34
N ILE A 300 -20.44 16.34 -0.35
CA ILE A 300 -21.19 15.18 0.14
C ILE A 300 -22.61 15.30 -0.41
N THR A 301 -23.00 14.38 -1.26
CA THR A 301 -24.38 14.27 -1.77
C THR A 301 -25.15 13.30 -0.88
N VAL A 302 -26.34 13.73 -0.41
CA VAL A 302 -27.25 12.86 0.34
C VAL A 302 -28.44 12.53 -0.55
N THR A 303 -28.71 11.25 -0.74
CA THR A 303 -29.81 10.78 -1.59
C THR A 303 -31.13 10.69 -0.81
N ASP A 304 -32.26 10.54 -1.52
CA ASP A 304 -33.60 10.44 -0.90
C ASP A 304 -33.74 9.27 0.07
N ASN A 305 -33.02 8.17 -0.17
CA ASN A 305 -32.96 7.02 0.76
C ASN A 305 -31.91 7.19 1.86
N GLY A 306 -31.27 8.37 1.98
CA GLY A 306 -30.32 8.70 3.04
C GLY A 306 -28.92 8.11 2.87
N VAL A 307 -28.52 7.68 1.66
CA VAL A 307 -27.16 7.28 1.34
C VAL A 307 -26.31 8.54 1.14
N LYS A 308 -25.12 8.58 1.76
CA LYS A 308 -24.18 9.68 1.63
C LYS A 308 -23.09 9.31 0.62
N ILE A 309 -22.87 10.17 -0.37
CA ILE A 309 -21.84 9.99 -1.40
C ILE A 309 -20.79 11.09 -1.23
N ILE A 310 -19.59 10.69 -0.86
CA ILE A 310 -18.44 11.57 -0.62
C ILE A 310 -17.62 11.64 -1.90
N GLY A 311 -17.62 12.81 -2.53
CA GLY A 311 -16.89 13.11 -3.77
C GLY A 311 -15.67 14.01 -3.57
N TYR A 312 -14.99 13.93 -2.43
CA TYR A 312 -13.83 14.78 -2.14
C TYR A 312 -12.66 14.50 -3.08
N THR A 313 -12.13 15.56 -3.72
CA THR A 313 -10.96 15.48 -4.61
C THR A 313 -9.65 15.76 -3.88
N ASP A 314 -9.73 16.24 -2.62
CA ASP A 314 -8.62 16.72 -1.79
C ASP A 314 -8.22 15.75 -0.68
N LEU A 315 -8.58 14.46 -0.76
CA LEU A 315 -8.33 13.48 0.31
C LEU A 315 -6.87 13.47 0.83
N PRO A 316 -5.81 13.56 -0.01
CA PRO A 316 -4.45 13.67 0.51
C PRO A 316 -4.20 14.98 1.28
N SER A 317 -4.83 16.09 0.88
CA SER A 317 -4.72 17.37 1.56
C SER A 317 -5.41 17.37 2.93
N ARG A 318 -6.40 16.48 3.15
CA ARG A 318 -7.07 16.26 4.45
C ARG A 318 -6.23 15.46 5.45
N LEU A 319 -5.02 15.06 5.08
CA LEU A 319 -3.99 14.48 5.95
C LEU A 319 -2.65 15.21 5.69
N PRO A 320 -2.61 16.54 5.85
CA PRO A 320 -1.58 17.38 5.24
C PRO A 320 -0.17 17.13 5.78
N THR A 321 -0.01 16.91 7.07
CA THR A 321 1.30 16.63 7.69
C THR A 321 1.96 15.40 7.09
N GLN A 322 1.20 14.31 7.02
CA GLN A 322 1.73 13.03 6.51
C GLN A 322 1.95 13.08 5.00
N SER A 323 1.02 13.70 4.26
CA SER A 323 1.12 13.89 2.81
C SER A 323 2.33 14.73 2.43
N SER A 324 2.54 15.85 3.11
CA SER A 324 3.70 16.71 2.88
C SER A 324 5.02 15.99 3.17
N GLN A 325 5.07 15.17 4.23
CA GLN A 325 6.27 14.40 4.55
C GLN A 325 6.58 13.35 3.48
N LEU A 326 5.58 12.63 2.96
CA LEU A 326 5.78 11.62 1.92
C LEU A 326 6.10 12.27 0.58
N TYR A 327 5.36 13.29 0.18
CA TYR A 327 5.60 14.04 -1.05
C TYR A 327 6.99 14.68 -1.06
N GLY A 328 7.35 15.37 0.03
CA GLY A 328 8.69 15.95 0.18
C GLY A 328 9.81 14.90 0.11
N THR A 329 9.55 13.68 0.62
CA THR A 329 10.50 12.56 0.49
C THR A 329 10.61 12.08 -0.95
N ASN A 330 9.51 12.03 -1.72
CA ASN A 330 9.56 11.72 -3.16
C ASN A 330 10.39 12.77 -3.92
N LEU A 331 10.21 14.07 -3.62
CA LEU A 331 11.00 15.16 -4.18
C LEU A 331 12.49 15.05 -3.84
N VAL A 332 12.82 14.78 -2.59
CA VAL A 332 14.22 14.54 -2.17
C VAL A 332 14.84 13.37 -2.93
N ASN A 333 14.09 12.30 -3.18
CA ASN A 333 14.61 11.16 -3.92
C ASN A 333 14.84 11.50 -5.41
N LEU A 334 13.97 12.30 -6.02
CA LEU A 334 14.20 12.82 -7.36
C LEU A 334 15.46 13.72 -7.39
N LEU A 335 15.61 14.64 -6.43
CA LEU A 335 16.77 15.52 -6.36
C LEU A 335 18.09 14.78 -6.09
N LYS A 336 18.06 13.65 -5.35
CA LYS A 336 19.23 12.77 -5.24
C LYS A 336 19.65 12.16 -6.58
N LEU A 337 18.69 11.86 -7.46
CA LEU A 337 18.98 11.36 -8.80
C LEU A 337 19.57 12.46 -9.68
N LEU A 338 19.04 13.69 -9.59
CA LEU A 338 19.48 14.86 -10.35
C LEU A 338 20.81 15.44 -9.85
N SER A 339 21.12 15.33 -8.54
CA SER A 339 22.35 15.87 -7.92
C SER A 339 23.26 14.73 -7.47
N LYS A 340 23.85 14.03 -8.42
CA LYS A 340 24.72 12.86 -8.16
C LYS A 340 25.92 13.22 -7.28
N GLU A 341 26.51 14.42 -7.50
CA GLU A 341 27.70 14.91 -6.79
C GLU A 341 27.37 15.56 -5.43
N LYS A 342 26.09 15.73 -5.09
CA LYS A 342 25.62 16.37 -3.85
C LYS A 342 26.25 17.76 -3.60
N ASN A 343 26.47 18.50 -4.67
CA ASN A 343 27.09 19.84 -4.66
C ASN A 343 26.07 20.98 -4.74
N GLY A 344 24.77 20.67 -4.64
CA GLY A 344 23.69 21.65 -4.74
C GLY A 344 23.38 22.08 -6.18
N GLU A 345 23.81 21.32 -7.16
CA GLU A 345 23.49 21.52 -8.58
C GLU A 345 22.70 20.31 -9.11
N ILE A 346 21.88 20.55 -10.13
CA ILE A 346 21.10 19.50 -10.80
C ILE A 346 21.63 19.29 -12.21
N ASP A 347 21.66 18.03 -12.64
CA ASP A 347 21.96 17.60 -13.99
C ASP A 347 20.73 16.92 -14.59
N ILE A 348 20.24 17.45 -15.71
CA ILE A 348 19.09 16.92 -16.44
C ILE A 348 19.61 16.10 -17.62
N ASP A 349 20.07 14.90 -17.31
CA ASP A 349 20.59 13.91 -18.23
C ASP A 349 19.45 13.16 -18.93
N PHE A 350 19.24 13.38 -20.23
CA PHE A 350 18.19 12.72 -21.01
C PHE A 350 18.51 11.26 -21.38
N ASP A 351 19.72 10.79 -21.12
CA ASP A 351 20.07 9.37 -21.26
C ASP A 351 19.48 8.55 -20.08
N ASP A 352 19.18 9.22 -18.96
CA ASP A 352 18.45 8.61 -17.85
C ASP A 352 16.93 8.59 -18.12
N THR A 353 16.37 7.40 -18.24
CA THR A 353 14.94 7.17 -18.52
C THR A 353 13.99 7.83 -17.52
N VAL A 354 14.38 7.93 -16.23
CA VAL A 354 13.55 8.56 -15.20
C VAL A 354 13.57 10.07 -15.39
N ILE A 355 14.75 10.65 -15.52
CA ILE A 355 14.93 12.09 -15.74
C ILE A 355 14.24 12.51 -17.03
N ARG A 356 14.40 11.74 -18.12
CA ARG A 356 13.70 11.98 -19.38
C ARG A 356 12.19 11.91 -19.23
N GLY A 357 11.69 10.94 -18.45
CA GLY A 357 10.26 10.73 -18.22
C GLY A 357 9.59 11.87 -17.48
N VAL A 358 10.24 12.40 -16.44
CA VAL A 358 9.69 13.49 -15.61
C VAL A 358 9.87 14.87 -16.23
N THR A 359 10.83 15.05 -17.16
CA THR A 359 11.09 16.34 -17.78
C THR A 359 10.10 16.60 -18.91
N VAL A 360 9.20 17.52 -18.69
CA VAL A 360 8.09 17.84 -19.61
C VAL A 360 8.31 19.16 -20.39
N VAL A 361 9.09 20.08 -19.82
CA VAL A 361 9.61 21.27 -20.49
C VAL A 361 11.10 21.41 -20.14
N ARG A 362 11.95 21.72 -21.12
CA ARG A 362 13.38 21.97 -20.93
C ARG A 362 13.81 23.19 -21.74
N SER A 363 14.31 24.21 -21.04
CA SER A 363 14.90 25.41 -21.69
C SER A 363 14.02 26.03 -22.81
N GLY A 364 12.72 26.17 -22.53
CA GLY A 364 11.76 26.73 -23.47
C GLY A 364 11.18 25.76 -24.51
N GLU A 365 11.58 24.51 -24.51
CA GLU A 365 11.04 23.46 -25.40
C GLU A 365 10.15 22.47 -24.64
N ILE A 366 8.98 22.15 -25.20
CA ILE A 366 8.10 21.10 -24.66
C ILE A 366 8.67 19.76 -25.09
N THR A 367 9.09 18.96 -24.10
CA THR A 367 9.71 17.64 -24.30
C THR A 367 8.76 16.46 -24.02
N TRP A 368 7.51 16.76 -23.67
CA TRP A 368 6.45 15.77 -23.48
C TRP A 368 5.71 15.49 -24.80
N PRO A 369 5.30 14.23 -25.10
CA PRO A 369 5.51 13.02 -24.27
C PRO A 369 6.94 12.50 -24.35
N ALA A 370 7.38 11.85 -23.29
CA ALA A 370 8.64 11.12 -23.30
C ALA A 370 8.55 9.93 -24.29
N PRO A 371 9.67 9.53 -24.93
CA PRO A 371 9.68 8.31 -25.73
C PRO A 371 9.19 7.12 -24.92
N PRO A 372 8.41 6.20 -25.53
CA PRO A 372 7.97 5.01 -24.83
C PRO A 372 9.20 4.26 -24.31
N ILE A 373 9.18 3.95 -23.02
CA ILE A 373 10.24 3.15 -22.42
C ILE A 373 10.14 1.79 -23.08
N GLN A 374 11.12 1.44 -23.91
CA GLN A 374 11.36 0.06 -24.25
C GLN A 374 11.80 -0.61 -22.93
N VAL A 375 10.83 -1.03 -22.13
CA VAL A 375 11.08 -2.09 -21.16
C VAL A 375 11.56 -3.21 -22.06
N SER A 376 12.88 -3.43 -22.12
CA SER A 376 13.48 -4.67 -22.60
C SER A 376 12.64 -5.71 -21.85
N ALA A 377 11.76 -6.41 -22.62
CA ALA A 377 10.80 -7.33 -22.02
C ALA A 377 11.64 -8.12 -21.05
N GLN A 378 11.40 -7.94 -19.75
CA GLN A 378 12.17 -8.68 -18.72
C GLN A 378 12.18 -10.07 -19.31
N PRO A 379 13.32 -10.69 -19.64
CA PRO A 379 13.34 -11.93 -20.37
C PRO A 379 12.35 -12.75 -19.61
N LYS A 380 11.13 -12.90 -20.23
CA LYS A 380 9.85 -13.37 -19.73
C LYS A 380 10.29 -14.51 -18.90
N ALA A 381 10.37 -14.31 -17.55
CA ALA A 381 11.30 -15.03 -16.67
C ALA A 381 11.00 -16.44 -17.03
N ALA A 382 11.90 -17.10 -17.75
CA ALA A 382 11.72 -18.20 -18.69
C ALA A 382 10.77 -19.08 -17.97
N PRO A 383 9.49 -19.16 -18.43
CA PRO A 383 8.24 -19.31 -17.73
C PRO A 383 8.60 -20.20 -16.58
N ALA A 384 8.69 -19.63 -15.37
CA ALA A 384 9.51 -20.08 -14.27
C ALA A 384 9.06 -21.50 -14.15
N ALA A 385 9.82 -22.39 -14.75
CA ALA A 385 9.55 -23.66 -15.38
C ALA A 385 8.32 -24.14 -14.71
N ALA A 386 7.16 -23.98 -15.34
CA ALA A 386 5.79 -23.70 -14.87
C ALA A 386 5.69 -24.53 -13.64
N PRO A 387 5.61 -24.01 -12.41
CA PRO A 387 6.01 -24.59 -11.16
C PRO A 387 5.58 -26.01 -11.30
N ALA A 388 6.58 -26.87 -11.66
CA ALA A 388 6.55 -28.06 -12.49
C ALA A 388 5.29 -28.72 -12.12
N ALA A 389 4.27 -28.64 -12.97
CA ALA A 389 2.83 -28.59 -12.73
C ALA A 389 2.67 -29.57 -11.62
N LYS A 390 2.40 -29.11 -10.39
CA LYS A 390 2.51 -29.90 -9.15
C LYS A 390 1.95 -31.19 -9.57
N PRO A 391 2.74 -32.23 -9.85
CA PRO A 391 2.37 -33.31 -10.75
C PRO A 391 0.99 -33.66 -10.29
N GLU A 392 -0.06 -33.37 -11.11
CA GLU A 392 -1.46 -33.49 -10.78
C GLU A 392 -1.49 -34.71 -9.94
N ALA A 393 -1.69 -34.58 -8.63
CA ALA A 393 -1.36 -35.68 -7.72
C ALA A 393 -2.30 -36.74 -8.24
N LYS A 394 -1.72 -37.68 -9.06
CA LYS A 394 -2.47 -38.69 -9.77
C LYS A 394 -3.39 -39.22 -8.73
N PRO A 395 -4.74 -39.13 -8.88
CA PRO A 395 -5.66 -39.33 -7.78
C PRO A 395 -5.19 -40.57 -7.06
N THR A 396 -4.60 -40.39 -5.88
CA THR A 396 -3.90 -41.48 -5.17
C THR A 396 -4.94 -42.52 -5.00
N SER A 397 -4.78 -43.66 -5.68
CA SER A 397 -5.78 -44.73 -5.71
C SER A 397 -6.36 -44.85 -4.31
N PRO A 398 -7.68 -44.76 -4.11
CA PRO A 398 -8.28 -44.89 -2.79
C PRO A 398 -7.72 -46.09 -2.03
N TRP A 399 -7.39 -47.15 -2.75
CA TRP A 399 -6.74 -48.34 -2.24
C TRP A 399 -5.34 -48.09 -1.65
N LEU A 400 -4.57 -47.15 -2.18
CA LEU A 400 -3.26 -46.82 -1.61
C LEU A 400 -3.43 -46.07 -0.28
N LYS A 401 -4.44 -45.17 -0.16
CA LYS A 401 -4.78 -44.48 1.10
C LYS A 401 -5.26 -45.45 2.15
N TYR A 402 -6.17 -46.37 1.77
CA TYR A 402 -6.68 -47.36 2.71
C TYR A 402 -5.59 -48.39 3.05
N GLY A 403 -4.70 -48.74 2.11
CA GLY A 403 -3.57 -49.62 2.35
C GLY A 403 -2.55 -49.05 3.33
N LEU A 404 -2.21 -47.75 3.17
CA LEU A 404 -1.32 -47.02 4.11
C LEU A 404 -1.99 -46.88 5.50
N MET A 405 -3.28 -46.63 5.54
CA MET A 405 -4.01 -46.55 6.80
C MET A 405 -4.09 -47.88 7.52
N ALA A 406 -4.34 -48.99 6.77
CA ALA A 406 -4.33 -50.36 7.32
C ALA A 406 -2.94 -50.73 7.82
N LEU A 407 -1.88 -50.41 7.06
CA LEU A 407 -0.48 -50.63 7.47
C LEU A 407 -0.15 -49.83 8.75
N ALA A 408 -0.59 -48.56 8.86
CA ALA A 408 -0.39 -47.77 10.07
C ALA A 408 -1.11 -48.37 11.29
N ILE A 409 -2.33 -48.87 11.11
CA ILE A 409 -3.10 -49.54 12.17
C ILE A 409 -2.39 -50.82 12.61
N LEU A 410 -1.91 -51.64 11.65
CA LEU A 410 -1.18 -52.88 11.96
C LEU A 410 0.13 -52.63 12.68
N LEU A 411 0.90 -51.59 12.24
CA LEU A 411 2.15 -51.17 12.89
C LEU A 411 1.88 -50.65 14.31
N PHE A 412 0.80 -49.87 14.49
CA PHE A 412 0.45 -49.35 15.79
C PHE A 412 -0.04 -50.50 16.72
N GLY A 413 -0.84 -51.45 16.22
CA GLY A 413 -1.26 -52.63 16.93
C GLY A 413 -0.08 -53.52 17.36
N TRP A 414 0.88 -53.75 16.45
CA TRP A 414 2.09 -54.47 16.77
C TRP A 414 2.96 -53.75 17.80
N LEU A 415 3.10 -52.44 17.68
CA LEU A 415 3.83 -51.59 18.65
C LEU A 415 3.14 -51.64 20.04
N ALA A 416 1.81 -51.60 20.05
CA ALA A 416 1.02 -51.68 21.28
C ALA A 416 1.17 -53.02 22.02
N ASP A 417 1.39 -54.12 21.30
CA ASP A 417 1.63 -55.44 21.88
C ASP A 417 3.08 -55.63 22.33
N ALA A 418 4.03 -55.19 21.52
CA ALA A 418 5.47 -55.40 21.75
C ALA A 418 6.15 -54.42 22.69
N ALA A 419 5.57 -53.19 22.90
CA ALA A 419 6.20 -52.13 23.67
C ALA A 419 5.84 -52.15 25.16
N PRO A 420 6.77 -51.75 26.06
CA PRO A 420 6.45 -51.56 27.46
C PRO A 420 5.30 -50.55 27.69
N LYS A 421 4.44 -50.83 28.70
CA LYS A 421 3.27 -49.95 29.02
C LYS A 421 3.66 -48.50 29.25
N GLU A 422 4.80 -48.26 29.88
CA GLU A 422 5.32 -46.88 30.10
C GLU A 422 5.63 -46.15 28.80
N PHE A 423 6.24 -46.83 27.82
CA PHE A 423 6.53 -46.28 26.50
C PHE A 423 5.24 -45.92 25.76
N LEU A 424 4.22 -46.78 25.80
CA LEU A 424 2.91 -46.54 25.18
C LEU A 424 2.21 -45.31 25.79
N SER A 425 2.29 -45.17 27.12
CA SER A 425 1.76 -43.99 27.78
C SER A 425 2.41 -42.72 27.30
N HIS A 426 3.73 -42.68 27.24
CA HIS A 426 4.49 -41.51 26.74
C HIS A 426 4.23 -41.24 25.26
N LEU A 427 4.14 -42.27 24.42
CA LEU A 427 3.83 -42.13 22.99
C LEU A 427 2.42 -41.58 22.77
N THR A 428 1.43 -42.06 23.58
CA THR A 428 0.06 -41.54 23.50
C THR A 428 -0.01 -40.05 23.85
N VAL A 429 0.65 -39.66 24.94
CA VAL A 429 0.72 -38.25 25.35
C VAL A 429 1.40 -37.39 24.26
N PHE A 430 2.50 -37.89 23.69
CA PHE A 430 3.21 -37.23 22.61
C PHE A 430 2.33 -37.04 21.37
N ALA A 431 1.64 -38.10 20.91
CA ALA A 431 0.75 -38.04 19.75
C ALA A 431 -0.39 -37.05 19.96
N LEU A 432 -1.01 -37.08 21.16
CA LEU A 432 -2.08 -36.15 21.53
C LEU A 432 -1.56 -34.71 21.57
N ALA A 433 -0.37 -34.47 22.13
CA ALA A 433 0.25 -33.15 22.17
C ALA A 433 0.55 -32.61 20.77
N CYS A 434 1.00 -33.49 19.85
CA CYS A 434 1.21 -33.11 18.44
C CYS A 434 -0.10 -32.70 17.74
N VAL A 435 -1.19 -33.46 17.94
CA VAL A 435 -2.50 -33.14 17.37
C VAL A 435 -3.03 -31.82 17.91
N VAL A 436 -3.01 -31.64 19.24
CA VAL A 436 -3.47 -30.42 19.88
C VAL A 436 -2.61 -29.22 19.43
N GLY A 437 -1.28 -29.39 19.42
CA GLY A 437 -0.35 -28.36 18.99
C GLY A 437 -0.58 -27.93 17.54
N TYR A 438 -0.81 -28.90 16.64
CA TYR A 438 -1.12 -28.62 15.25
C TYR A 438 -2.38 -27.75 15.12
N TYR A 439 -3.48 -28.14 15.75
CA TYR A 439 -4.72 -27.36 15.68
C TYR A 439 -4.60 -25.98 16.32
N VAL A 440 -3.88 -25.87 17.43
CA VAL A 440 -3.64 -24.58 18.09
C VAL A 440 -2.85 -23.65 17.18
N VAL A 441 -1.75 -24.13 16.59
CA VAL A 441 -0.90 -23.28 15.73
C VAL A 441 -1.62 -22.91 14.45
N TRP A 442 -2.36 -23.85 13.83
CA TRP A 442 -3.03 -23.62 12.55
C TRP A 442 -4.18 -22.60 12.65
N ASN A 443 -4.86 -22.51 13.79
CA ASN A 443 -5.98 -21.59 14.00
C ASN A 443 -5.57 -20.23 14.61
N VAL A 444 -4.27 -19.99 14.83
CA VAL A 444 -3.78 -18.68 15.29
C VAL A 444 -3.78 -17.69 14.15
N SER A 445 -4.33 -16.48 14.37
CA SER A 445 -4.27 -15.40 13.40
C SER A 445 -2.82 -15.02 13.06
N HIS A 446 -2.54 -14.65 11.81
CA HIS A 446 -1.20 -14.29 11.34
C HIS A 446 -0.52 -13.19 12.19
N ALA A 447 -1.31 -12.26 12.73
CA ALA A 447 -0.83 -11.19 13.62
C ALA A 447 -0.19 -11.72 14.92
N LEU A 448 -0.59 -12.91 15.38
CA LEU A 448 -0.10 -13.53 16.61
C LEU A 448 1.00 -14.57 16.38
N HIS A 449 1.37 -14.89 15.13
CA HIS A 449 2.43 -15.84 14.84
C HIS A 449 3.78 -15.38 15.41
N THR A 450 4.09 -14.07 15.37
CA THR A 450 5.35 -13.54 15.90
C THR A 450 5.47 -13.67 17.43
N PRO A 451 4.47 -13.28 18.24
CA PRO A 451 4.47 -13.58 19.67
C PRO A 451 4.52 -15.08 19.98
N LEU A 452 3.83 -15.90 19.18
CA LEU A 452 3.82 -17.36 19.34
C LEU A 452 5.22 -17.97 19.13
N MET A 453 5.98 -17.48 18.15
CA MET A 453 7.38 -17.90 17.94
C MET A 453 8.26 -17.65 19.17
N SER A 454 8.06 -16.56 19.90
CA SER A 454 8.79 -16.30 21.14
C SER A 454 8.43 -17.29 22.25
N VAL A 455 7.15 -17.68 22.36
CA VAL A 455 6.67 -18.67 23.32
C VAL A 455 7.21 -20.06 22.99
N THR A 456 7.21 -20.45 21.71
CA THR A 456 7.76 -21.76 21.28
C THR A 456 9.27 -21.88 21.54
N ASN A 457 10.01 -20.76 21.52
CA ASN A 457 11.42 -20.73 21.92
C ASN A 457 11.62 -21.04 23.43
N ALA A 458 10.71 -20.60 24.29
CA ALA A 458 10.75 -20.95 25.71
C ALA A 458 10.52 -22.47 25.92
N ILE A 459 9.65 -23.09 25.10
CA ILE A 459 9.43 -24.55 25.14
C ILE A 459 10.71 -25.30 24.74
N SER A 460 11.45 -24.79 23.73
CA SER A 460 12.74 -25.36 23.35
C SER A 460 13.77 -25.38 24.52
N GLY A 461 13.64 -24.46 25.47
CA GLY A 461 14.42 -24.47 26.71
C GLY A 461 14.21 -25.70 27.57
N ILE A 462 12.97 -26.22 27.60
CA ILE A 462 12.65 -27.47 28.33
C ILE A 462 13.36 -28.67 27.67
N ILE A 463 13.44 -28.68 26.32
CA ILE A 463 14.13 -29.73 25.59
C ILE A 463 15.62 -29.73 25.92
N VAL A 464 16.26 -28.56 26.06
CA VAL A 464 17.67 -28.43 26.49
C VAL A 464 17.86 -29.06 27.87
N VAL A 465 17.01 -28.73 28.84
CA VAL A 465 17.11 -29.30 30.20
C VAL A 465 16.92 -30.83 30.15
N GLY A 466 15.92 -31.32 29.43
CA GLY A 466 15.67 -32.77 29.30
C GLY A 466 16.85 -33.51 28.65
N ALA A 467 17.46 -32.93 27.60
CA ALA A 467 18.59 -33.51 26.93
C ALA A 467 19.88 -33.46 27.80
N LEU A 468 20.10 -32.38 28.57
CA LEU A 468 21.21 -32.30 29.49
C LEU A 468 21.17 -33.38 30.60
N LEU A 469 19.96 -33.70 31.08
CA LEU A 469 19.76 -34.76 32.07
C LEU A 469 20.11 -36.16 31.53
N GLN A 470 20.08 -36.36 30.21
CA GLN A 470 20.44 -37.60 29.55
C GLN A 470 21.95 -37.72 29.22
N ILE A 471 22.73 -36.61 29.31
CA ILE A 471 24.15 -36.63 29.13
C ILE A 471 24.78 -37.36 30.31
N GLY A 472 25.50 -38.44 30.07
CA GLY A 472 26.14 -39.26 31.12
C GLY A 472 25.60 -40.69 31.19
N HIS A 473 24.52 -41.04 30.47
CA HIS A 473 23.99 -42.40 30.41
C HIS A 473 24.73 -43.30 29.40
N GLY A 474 25.88 -42.84 28.84
CA GLY A 474 26.79 -43.59 27.98
C GLY A 474 26.40 -43.70 26.51
N GLY A 475 27.41 -43.91 25.64
CA GLY A 475 27.28 -44.29 24.24
C GLY A 475 26.36 -43.39 23.38
N TRP A 476 25.47 -44.00 22.67
CA TRP A 476 24.55 -43.35 21.74
C TRP A 476 23.57 -42.35 22.41
N VAL A 477 23.17 -42.58 23.65
CA VAL A 477 22.26 -41.69 24.37
C VAL A 477 22.90 -40.33 24.59
N SER A 478 24.15 -40.30 25.07
CA SER A 478 24.89 -39.04 25.27
C SER A 478 25.13 -38.31 23.94
N PHE A 479 25.44 -39.02 22.87
CA PHE A 479 25.64 -38.42 21.57
C PHE A 479 24.37 -37.78 21.01
N LEU A 480 23.23 -38.45 21.07
CA LEU A 480 21.94 -37.93 20.62
C LEU A 480 21.49 -36.76 21.50
N SER A 481 21.75 -36.82 22.80
CA SER A 481 21.46 -35.73 23.74
C SER A 481 22.25 -34.48 23.40
N PHE A 482 23.53 -34.63 23.05
CA PHE A 482 24.37 -33.51 22.62
C PHE A 482 23.83 -32.84 21.37
N ILE A 483 23.40 -33.63 20.37
CA ILE A 483 22.78 -33.13 19.15
C ILE A 483 21.48 -32.38 19.48
N ALA A 484 20.64 -32.94 20.37
CA ALA A 484 19.39 -32.33 20.77
C ALA A 484 19.62 -30.97 21.47
N VAL A 485 20.61 -30.88 22.37
CA VAL A 485 21.01 -29.62 23.00
C VAL A 485 21.47 -28.60 21.96
N LEU A 486 22.28 -29.01 21.00
CA LEU A 486 22.78 -28.13 19.94
C LEU A 486 21.65 -27.56 19.09
N ILE A 487 20.76 -28.41 18.58
CA ILE A 487 19.63 -28.01 17.73
C ILE A 487 18.66 -27.11 18.50
N ALA A 488 18.32 -27.47 19.73
CA ALA A 488 17.42 -26.66 20.57
C ALA A 488 18.03 -25.31 20.91
N SER A 489 19.33 -25.24 21.16
CA SER A 489 20.05 -23.98 21.41
C SER A 489 20.05 -23.07 20.18
N ILE A 490 20.31 -23.62 18.98
CA ILE A 490 20.23 -22.87 17.72
C ILE A 490 18.82 -22.27 17.56
N ASN A 491 17.77 -23.04 17.83
CA ASN A 491 16.38 -22.59 17.72
C ASN A 491 16.08 -21.46 18.72
N ILE A 492 16.52 -21.57 19.97
CA ILE A 492 16.33 -20.57 21.02
C ILE A 492 17.01 -19.25 20.62
N PHE A 493 18.31 -19.28 20.34
CA PHE A 493 19.06 -18.06 20.01
C PHE A 493 18.64 -17.45 18.68
N GLY A 494 18.36 -18.26 17.66
CA GLY A 494 17.85 -17.84 16.37
C GLY A 494 16.48 -17.14 16.50
N GLY A 495 15.55 -17.78 17.20
CA GLY A 495 14.24 -17.22 17.42
C GLY A 495 14.24 -15.90 18.20
N PHE A 496 15.01 -15.81 19.28
CA PHE A 496 15.14 -14.53 20.03
C PHE A 496 15.80 -13.44 19.20
N THR A 497 16.81 -13.76 18.37
CA THR A 497 17.47 -12.79 17.50
C THR A 497 16.50 -12.23 16.45
N VAL A 498 15.69 -13.10 15.82
CA VAL A 498 14.67 -12.71 14.84
C VAL A 498 13.61 -11.83 15.50
N THR A 499 13.08 -12.26 16.66
CA THR A 499 12.08 -11.48 17.42
C THR A 499 12.64 -10.11 17.84
N GLN A 500 13.88 -10.04 18.32
CA GLN A 500 14.53 -8.78 18.69
C GLN A 500 14.69 -7.85 17.48
N ARG A 501 15.09 -8.40 16.33
CA ARG A 501 15.23 -7.64 15.08
C ARG A 501 13.88 -7.08 14.61
N MET A 502 12.80 -7.87 14.69
CA MET A 502 11.46 -7.42 14.36
C MET A 502 10.97 -6.33 15.33
N LEU A 503 11.16 -6.51 16.65
CA LEU A 503 10.78 -5.51 17.65
C LEU A 503 11.53 -4.19 17.46
N LYS A 504 12.80 -4.24 17.02
CA LYS A 504 13.56 -3.03 16.66
C LYS A 504 12.99 -2.30 15.44
N MET A 505 12.35 -3.02 14.50
CA MET A 505 11.68 -2.39 13.34
C MET A 505 10.42 -1.63 13.75
N PHE A 506 9.76 -2.03 14.85
CA PHE A 506 8.55 -1.37 15.38
C PHE A 506 8.86 -0.35 16.50
N ARG A 507 10.03 -0.38 17.10
CA ARG A 507 10.49 0.67 18.01
C ARG A 507 11.22 1.74 17.22
N LYS A 508 10.58 2.87 17.02
CA LYS A 508 11.28 4.12 16.68
C LYS A 508 11.91 4.65 17.99
N ASN A 509 13.24 4.68 18.03
CA ASN A 509 13.94 5.66 18.85
C ASN A 509 13.90 6.99 18.11
#